data_37283cc1a27816073c4ce74598fd542a
#
_entry.id   37283cc1a27816073c4ce74598fd542a
#
_cell.length_a   1.000
_cell.length_b   1.000
_cell.length_c   1.000
_cell.angle_alpha   90.00
_cell.angle_beta   90.00
_cell.angle_gamma   90.00
#
_symmetry.space_group_name_H-M   'P 1'
#
loop_
_entity.id
_entity.type
_entity.pdbx_description
1 polymer ?
#
loop_
_entity_poly.entity_id
_entity_poly.type
_entity_poly.pdbx_seq_one_letter_code
_entity_poly.pdbx_strand_id
1 'polypeptide(L)'
;HIMSVSQNDGNYTNCTCDACKAIDDYEGALSGSIITFLNKLAARFPDKEFSTLAYLYTMNPPKHVKPLPNVNIMLCDIDCDREVTLTENASGKEFVKAMEGWSKITNNIFVWDYGINFDNYLAPFPNFHILQDNIRLFKKNHATMHFSQIAGSRGGDFAELRTYLVSKLMWNPEVNVDSLMQHFLHGYYGEAAPYLYQYIKIMEGALIGSGQRLWIYDSPVSHKYGMLKPALMRRYNHLFDLAEKAVAAAPDFLKRVQRARLPIQYSELEIARTETEKD
;
A
#
# COMPACT_ATOMS: atom_id res chain seq x y z
N HIS A 1 21.51 13.39 -3.08
CA HIS A 1 20.79 12.54 -4.05
C HIS A 1 21.14 11.08 -3.81
N ILE A 2 20.13 10.23 -3.71
CA ILE A 2 20.27 8.77 -3.62
C ILE A 2 20.25 8.21 -5.05
N MET A 3 21.22 7.37 -5.39
CA MET A 3 21.30 6.70 -6.68
C MET A 3 20.79 5.26 -6.54
N SER A 4 19.75 4.91 -7.27
CA SER A 4 19.21 3.55 -7.26
C SER A 4 20.01 2.64 -8.19
N VAL A 5 20.46 1.51 -7.65
CA VAL A 5 21.10 0.42 -8.40
C VAL A 5 20.41 -0.86 -7.96
N SER A 6 19.45 -1.29 -8.73
CA SER A 6 18.52 -2.35 -8.35
C SER A 6 18.48 -3.45 -9.42
N GLN A 7 17.92 -4.59 -9.05
CA GLN A 7 17.60 -5.67 -9.95
C GLN A 7 16.57 -5.25 -11.01
N ASN A 8 16.46 -6.04 -12.08
CA ASN A 8 15.37 -5.93 -13.03
C ASN A 8 14.04 -6.34 -12.39
N ASP A 9 12.94 -5.79 -12.89
CA ASP A 9 11.61 -6.20 -12.52
C ASP A 9 11.32 -7.63 -12.99
N GLY A 10 10.50 -8.33 -12.21
CA GLY A 10 10.04 -9.70 -12.50
C GLY A 10 10.74 -10.77 -11.66
N ASN A 11 10.09 -11.93 -11.64
CA ASN A 11 10.63 -13.14 -11.00
C ASN A 11 11.67 -13.81 -11.91
N TYR A 12 12.66 -14.45 -11.28
CA TYR A 12 13.70 -15.25 -11.99
C TYR A 12 14.62 -14.44 -12.93
N THR A 13 14.81 -13.15 -12.65
CA THR A 13 15.71 -12.28 -13.42
C THR A 13 17.12 -12.17 -12.80
N ASN A 14 17.39 -12.94 -11.74
CA ASN A 14 18.70 -12.98 -11.09
C ASN A 14 19.78 -13.61 -11.97
N CYS A 15 21.02 -13.18 -11.77
CA CYS A 15 22.16 -13.78 -12.45
C CYS A 15 22.40 -15.22 -11.97
N THR A 16 22.50 -16.16 -12.91
CA THR A 16 22.69 -17.60 -12.64
C THR A 16 24.10 -18.11 -12.96
N CYS A 17 25.07 -17.22 -13.21
CA CYS A 17 26.46 -17.62 -13.40
C CYS A 17 27.06 -18.18 -12.11
N ASP A 18 28.07 -19.06 -12.24
CA ASP A 18 28.70 -19.75 -11.11
C ASP A 18 29.17 -18.81 -10.00
N ALA A 19 29.72 -17.66 -10.36
CA ALA A 19 30.23 -16.67 -9.41
C ALA A 19 29.12 -16.03 -8.57
N CYS A 20 28.01 -15.60 -9.18
CA CYS A 20 26.86 -15.03 -8.46
C CYS A 20 26.18 -16.11 -7.63
N LYS A 21 25.98 -17.31 -8.21
CA LYS A 21 25.39 -18.43 -7.50
C LYS A 21 26.19 -18.82 -6.26
N ALA A 22 27.53 -18.90 -6.34
CA ALA A 22 28.36 -19.20 -5.20
C ALA A 22 28.24 -18.17 -4.06
N ILE A 23 28.08 -16.89 -4.40
CA ILE A 23 27.84 -15.83 -3.40
C ILE A 23 26.45 -16.03 -2.76
N ASP A 24 25.43 -16.18 -3.57
CA ASP A 24 24.05 -16.30 -3.09
C ASP A 24 23.82 -17.58 -2.24
N ASP A 25 24.44 -18.69 -2.63
CA ASP A 25 24.44 -19.95 -1.85
C ASP A 25 25.13 -19.77 -0.49
N TYR A 26 26.28 -19.07 -0.44
CA TYR A 26 26.99 -18.74 0.81
C TYR A 26 26.18 -17.81 1.70
N GLU A 27 25.57 -16.78 1.13
CA GLU A 27 24.75 -15.79 1.83
C GLU A 27 23.37 -16.31 2.20
N GLY A 28 22.91 -17.41 1.57
CA GLY A 28 21.61 -18.04 1.79
C GLY A 28 20.43 -17.17 1.32
N ALA A 29 20.68 -16.17 0.46
CA ALA A 29 19.68 -15.29 -0.12
C ALA A 29 20.20 -14.69 -1.44
N LEU A 30 19.31 -14.53 -2.43
CA LEU A 30 19.64 -13.92 -3.73
C LEU A 30 19.97 -12.41 -3.65
N SER A 31 19.77 -11.79 -2.50
CA SER A 31 20.27 -10.45 -2.20
C SER A 31 21.79 -10.40 -1.97
N GLY A 32 22.44 -11.54 -1.73
CA GLY A 32 23.86 -11.62 -1.41
C GLY A 32 24.77 -11.05 -2.49
N SER A 33 24.60 -11.50 -3.73
CA SER A 33 25.35 -11.01 -4.89
C SER A 33 25.10 -9.52 -5.15
N ILE A 34 23.86 -9.05 -5.00
CA ILE A 34 23.49 -7.64 -5.18
C ILE A 34 24.16 -6.76 -4.13
N ILE A 35 24.08 -7.12 -2.85
CA ILE A 35 24.72 -6.34 -1.77
C ILE A 35 26.24 -6.35 -1.90
N THR A 36 26.82 -7.50 -2.26
CA THR A 36 28.26 -7.61 -2.53
C THR A 36 28.69 -6.67 -3.65
N PHE A 37 27.95 -6.62 -4.74
CA PHE A 37 28.23 -5.71 -5.86
C PHE A 37 28.05 -4.24 -5.45
N LEU A 38 26.93 -3.93 -4.79
CA LEU A 38 26.60 -2.55 -4.39
C LEU A 38 27.61 -2.01 -3.37
N ASN A 39 28.08 -2.82 -2.44
CA ASN A 39 29.13 -2.45 -1.50
C ASN A 39 30.45 -2.08 -2.18
N LYS A 40 30.83 -2.81 -3.26
CA LYS A 40 32.04 -2.46 -4.05
C LYS A 40 31.87 -1.10 -4.73
N LEU A 41 30.66 -0.81 -5.23
CA LEU A 41 30.35 0.48 -5.83
C LEU A 41 30.34 1.59 -4.78
N ALA A 42 29.64 1.38 -3.67
CA ALA A 42 29.50 2.34 -2.58
C ALA A 42 30.84 2.70 -1.92
N ALA A 43 31.73 1.73 -1.75
CA ALA A 43 33.09 1.96 -1.26
C ALA A 43 33.93 2.85 -2.18
N ARG A 44 33.69 2.80 -3.50
CA ARG A 44 34.42 3.63 -4.48
C ARG A 44 33.92 5.08 -4.51
N PHE A 45 32.68 5.32 -4.03
CA PHE A 45 32.05 6.64 -4.02
C PHE A 45 31.48 6.93 -2.61
N PRO A 46 32.34 7.14 -1.60
CA PRO A 46 31.91 7.28 -0.21
C PRO A 46 31.11 8.56 0.06
N ASP A 47 31.17 9.53 -0.85
CA ASP A 47 30.41 10.79 -0.82
C ASP A 47 29.02 10.69 -1.45
N LYS A 48 28.64 9.51 -1.95
CA LYS A 48 27.35 9.26 -2.61
C LYS A 48 26.51 8.28 -1.80
N GLU A 49 25.19 8.49 -1.83
CA GLU A 49 24.21 7.56 -1.28
C GLU A 49 23.66 6.64 -2.38
N PHE A 50 23.55 5.38 -2.06
CA PHE A 50 23.01 4.37 -2.95
C PHE A 50 21.75 3.73 -2.34
N SER A 51 20.84 3.24 -3.19
CA SER A 51 19.78 2.36 -2.76
C SER A 51 19.65 1.17 -3.70
N THR A 52 19.16 0.06 -3.14
CA THR A 52 18.72 -1.12 -3.89
C THR A 52 17.40 -1.64 -3.36
N LEU A 53 16.67 -2.38 -4.19
CA LEU A 53 15.41 -3.00 -3.78
C LEU A 53 15.69 -4.30 -3.01
N ALA A 54 14.91 -4.51 -1.94
CA ALA A 54 14.64 -5.82 -1.37
C ALA A 54 13.23 -6.20 -1.82
N TYR A 55 13.14 -6.86 -2.97
CA TYR A 55 11.92 -7.00 -3.76
C TYR A 55 11.88 -8.37 -4.43
N LEU A 56 10.76 -9.05 -4.35
CA LEU A 56 10.57 -10.38 -4.90
C LEU A 56 11.72 -11.32 -4.44
N TYR A 57 12.54 -11.81 -5.36
CA TYR A 57 13.61 -12.78 -5.05
C TYR A 57 14.74 -12.22 -4.18
N THR A 58 14.91 -10.91 -4.06
CA THR A 58 15.92 -10.28 -3.17
C THR A 58 15.34 -9.80 -1.84
N MET A 59 14.08 -10.10 -1.52
CA MET A 59 13.40 -9.63 -0.30
C MET A 59 14.17 -9.99 0.98
N ASN A 60 14.71 -11.20 1.06
CA ASN A 60 15.37 -11.69 2.26
C ASN A 60 16.80 -11.14 2.40
N PRO A 61 17.23 -10.75 3.62
CA PRO A 61 18.59 -10.29 3.86
C PRO A 61 19.63 -11.41 3.73
N PRO A 62 20.86 -11.08 3.31
CA PRO A 62 21.98 -12.04 3.32
C PRO A 62 22.45 -12.33 4.74
N LYS A 63 23.12 -13.48 4.94
CA LYS A 63 23.58 -13.94 6.27
C LYS A 63 24.85 -13.25 6.75
N HIS A 64 25.80 -12.98 5.88
CA HIS A 64 27.17 -12.57 6.25
C HIS A 64 27.49 -11.15 5.79
N VAL A 65 27.22 -10.83 4.52
CA VAL A 65 27.49 -9.50 3.99
C VAL A 65 26.48 -8.48 4.55
N LYS A 66 27.00 -7.31 4.98
CA LYS A 66 26.16 -6.21 5.47
C LYS A 66 26.25 -5.03 4.52
N PRO A 67 25.16 -4.29 4.30
CA PRO A 67 25.20 -3.04 3.56
C PRO A 67 26.17 -2.04 4.19
N LEU A 68 26.94 -1.33 3.37
CA LEU A 68 27.76 -0.21 3.86
C LEU A 68 26.89 0.95 4.35
N PRO A 69 27.43 1.87 5.18
CA PRO A 69 26.65 2.98 5.76
C PRO A 69 25.98 3.90 4.75
N ASN A 70 26.48 3.99 3.52
CA ASN A 70 25.92 4.77 2.43
C ASN A 70 25.05 3.92 1.46
N VAL A 71 24.61 2.74 1.90
CA VAL A 71 23.70 1.85 1.16
C VAL A 71 22.37 1.75 1.87
N ASN A 72 21.30 2.13 1.18
CA ASN A 72 19.92 2.11 1.65
C ASN A 72 19.19 0.91 1.05
N ILE A 73 18.45 0.17 1.86
CA ILE A 73 17.67 -1.00 1.44
C ILE A 73 16.20 -0.61 1.34
N MET A 74 15.64 -0.64 0.13
CA MET A 74 14.24 -0.34 -0.13
C MET A 74 13.43 -1.63 -0.15
N LEU A 75 12.74 -1.91 0.95
CA LEU A 75 11.83 -3.05 1.05
C LEU A 75 10.48 -2.74 0.40
N CYS A 76 10.02 -3.67 -0.43
CA CYS A 76 8.76 -3.56 -1.16
C CYS A 76 7.77 -4.60 -0.65
N ASP A 77 6.56 -4.17 -0.27
CA ASP A 77 5.52 -5.05 0.28
C ASP A 77 4.42 -5.41 -0.74
N ILE A 78 4.78 -5.44 -2.03
CA ILE A 78 3.85 -5.63 -3.15
C ILE A 78 2.95 -6.86 -3.02
N ASP A 79 3.49 -7.98 -2.54
CA ASP A 79 2.77 -9.26 -2.44
C ASP A 79 1.89 -9.37 -1.17
N CYS A 80 1.90 -8.34 -0.31
CA CYS A 80 1.10 -8.35 0.90
C CYS A 80 -0.35 -7.96 0.62
N ASP A 81 -1.29 -8.62 1.28
CA ASP A 81 -2.70 -8.24 1.29
C ASP A 81 -2.95 -7.07 2.28
N ARG A 82 -4.05 -6.37 2.14
CA ARG A 82 -4.31 -5.08 2.81
C ARG A 82 -5.60 -5.04 3.64
N GLU A 83 -6.25 -6.20 3.88
CA GLU A 83 -7.48 -6.29 4.69
C GLU A 83 -7.22 -6.16 6.20
N VAL A 84 -6.03 -6.56 6.65
CA VAL A 84 -5.55 -6.43 8.03
C VAL A 84 -4.09 -5.97 8.03
N THR A 85 -3.53 -5.66 9.21
CA THR A 85 -2.14 -5.19 9.32
C THR A 85 -1.13 -6.24 8.84
N LEU A 86 0.06 -5.80 8.42
CA LEU A 86 1.13 -6.70 7.96
C LEU A 86 1.52 -7.75 9.01
N THR A 87 1.36 -7.44 10.29
CA THR A 87 1.66 -8.38 11.38
C THR A 87 0.58 -9.45 11.59
N GLU A 88 -0.66 -9.16 11.22
CA GLU A 88 -1.80 -10.07 11.33
C GLU A 88 -2.03 -10.87 10.05
N ASN A 89 -1.62 -10.29 8.91
CA ASN A 89 -1.82 -10.86 7.58
C ASN A 89 -0.90 -12.06 7.32
N ALA A 90 -1.45 -13.13 6.73
CA ALA A 90 -0.67 -14.30 6.37
C ALA A 90 0.41 -13.99 5.31
N SER A 91 0.08 -13.15 4.31
CA SER A 91 1.01 -12.71 3.27
C SER A 91 2.05 -11.72 3.81
N GLY A 92 1.73 -10.95 4.86
CA GLY A 92 2.64 -10.01 5.51
C GLY A 92 3.76 -10.68 6.32
N LYS A 93 3.61 -11.93 6.75
CA LYS A 93 4.58 -12.61 7.63
C LYS A 93 5.99 -12.67 7.05
N GLU A 94 6.13 -13.00 5.78
CA GLU A 94 7.44 -13.09 5.12
C GLU A 94 8.06 -11.69 4.97
N PHE A 95 7.27 -10.69 4.65
CA PHE A 95 7.73 -9.30 4.59
C PHE A 95 8.20 -8.79 5.96
N VAL A 96 7.42 -9.02 7.02
CA VAL A 96 7.79 -8.63 8.40
C VAL A 96 9.08 -9.32 8.82
N LYS A 97 9.21 -10.62 8.56
CA LYS A 97 10.44 -11.40 8.84
C LYS A 97 11.65 -10.85 8.07
N ALA A 98 11.47 -10.52 6.80
CA ALA A 98 12.52 -9.90 6.00
C ALA A 98 12.92 -8.53 6.55
N MET A 99 11.95 -7.67 6.90
CA MET A 99 12.19 -6.36 7.51
C MET A 99 12.95 -6.47 8.83
N GLU A 100 12.55 -7.37 9.72
CA GLU A 100 13.25 -7.65 10.97
C GLU A 100 14.66 -8.18 10.74
N GLY A 101 14.86 -8.98 9.69
CA GLY A 101 16.17 -9.47 9.28
C GLY A 101 17.08 -8.34 8.80
N TRP A 102 16.59 -7.49 7.91
CA TRP A 102 17.33 -6.31 7.42
C TRP A 102 17.64 -5.33 8.55
N SER A 103 16.72 -5.07 9.48
CA SER A 103 16.93 -4.16 10.61
C SER A 103 18.05 -4.59 11.57
N LYS A 104 18.46 -5.86 11.54
CA LYS A 104 19.61 -6.38 12.31
C LYS A 104 20.96 -6.07 11.67
N ILE A 105 21.00 -5.75 10.38
CA ILE A 105 22.24 -5.58 9.64
C ILE A 105 22.40 -4.19 9.04
N THR A 106 21.35 -3.35 9.03
CA THR A 106 21.42 -1.94 8.63
C THR A 106 20.36 -1.10 9.35
N ASN A 107 20.66 0.20 9.52
CA ASN A 107 19.69 1.21 9.98
C ASN A 107 19.16 2.07 8.84
N ASN A 108 19.52 1.77 7.59
CA ASN A 108 19.16 2.54 6.40
C ASN A 108 18.08 1.79 5.62
N ILE A 109 16.88 1.69 6.20
CA ILE A 109 15.73 1.05 5.57
C ILE A 109 14.83 2.10 4.95
N PHE A 110 14.44 1.84 3.74
CA PHE A 110 13.47 2.56 2.95
C PHE A 110 12.30 1.61 2.66
N VAL A 111 11.07 2.05 2.82
CA VAL A 111 9.89 1.24 2.50
C VAL A 111 9.24 1.73 1.23
N TRP A 112 8.91 0.80 0.34
CA TRP A 112 7.99 1.01 -0.77
C TRP A 112 6.70 0.27 -0.45
N ASP A 113 5.68 1.03 -0.05
CA ASP A 113 4.35 0.55 0.31
C ASP A 113 3.36 0.77 -0.82
N TYR A 114 2.46 -0.19 -1.02
CA TYR A 114 1.46 -0.23 -2.08
C TYR A 114 0.07 -0.17 -1.47
N GLY A 115 -0.57 0.97 -1.54
CA GLY A 115 -1.80 1.24 -0.79
C GLY A 115 -3.04 1.51 -1.65
N ILE A 116 -3.05 1.11 -2.94
CA ILE A 116 -4.19 1.25 -3.86
C ILE A 116 -4.34 0.00 -4.72
N ASN A 117 -5.49 -0.14 -5.39
CA ASN A 117 -5.66 -1.15 -6.43
C ASN A 117 -4.94 -0.72 -7.71
N PHE A 118 -4.11 -1.58 -8.29
CA PHE A 118 -3.32 -1.31 -9.49
C PHE A 118 -3.99 -1.74 -10.79
N ASP A 119 -4.90 -2.70 -10.75
CA ASP A 119 -5.68 -3.08 -11.91
C ASP A 119 -6.64 -1.97 -12.32
N ASN A 120 -7.27 -1.32 -11.33
CA ASN A 120 -8.10 -0.16 -11.57
C ASN A 120 -8.19 0.75 -10.36
N TYR A 121 -7.69 1.97 -10.47
CA TYR A 121 -7.69 2.97 -9.40
C TYR A 121 -9.09 3.38 -8.92
N LEU A 122 -10.15 3.07 -9.69
CA LEU A 122 -11.54 3.25 -9.26
C LEU A 122 -12.04 2.10 -8.39
N ALA A 123 -11.36 0.95 -8.33
CA ALA A 123 -11.80 -0.13 -7.45
C ALA A 123 -11.73 0.31 -5.98
N PRO A 124 -12.79 0.11 -5.17
CA PRO A 124 -12.75 0.40 -3.74
C PRO A 124 -11.60 -0.33 -3.05
N PHE A 125 -10.82 0.41 -2.26
CA PHE A 125 -9.65 -0.13 -1.55
C PHE A 125 -9.63 0.33 -0.09
N PRO A 126 -10.53 -0.20 0.78
CA PRO A 126 -10.78 0.28 2.13
C PRO A 126 -9.71 -0.21 3.12
N ASN A 127 -8.51 0.37 3.09
CA ASN A 127 -7.36 0.01 3.92
C ASN A 127 -6.91 1.11 4.90
N PHE A 128 -7.76 2.10 5.22
CA PHE A 128 -7.36 3.20 6.11
C PHE A 128 -7.06 2.74 7.54
N HIS A 129 -7.74 1.70 8.00
CA HIS A 129 -7.60 1.14 9.35
C HIS A 129 -6.23 0.50 9.63
N ILE A 130 -5.48 0.10 8.60
CA ILE A 130 -4.16 -0.52 8.77
C ILE A 130 -2.99 0.46 8.67
N LEU A 131 -3.19 1.66 8.11
CA LEU A 131 -2.11 2.59 7.76
C LEU A 131 -1.21 2.94 8.95
N GLN A 132 -1.82 3.25 10.10
CA GLN A 132 -1.07 3.68 11.28
C GLN A 132 -0.16 2.58 11.82
N ASP A 133 -0.69 1.39 11.98
CA ASP A 133 0.05 0.29 12.59
C ASP A 133 1.15 -0.24 11.66
N ASN A 134 0.93 -0.23 10.35
CA ASN A 134 1.97 -0.53 9.37
C ASN A 134 3.09 0.52 9.40
N ILE A 135 2.79 1.81 9.45
CA ILE A 135 3.81 2.86 9.55
C ILE A 135 4.58 2.79 10.88
N ARG A 136 3.91 2.46 11.98
CA ARG A 136 4.57 2.18 13.26
C ARG A 136 5.52 0.98 13.18
N LEU A 137 5.11 -0.08 12.49
CA LEU A 137 5.95 -1.24 12.23
C LEU A 137 7.21 -0.84 11.45
N PHE A 138 7.06 -0.05 10.40
CA PHE A 138 8.18 0.44 9.60
C PHE A 138 9.16 1.26 10.45
N LYS A 139 8.65 2.22 11.22
CA LYS A 139 9.45 3.04 12.14
C LYS A 139 10.20 2.18 13.18
N LYS A 140 9.54 1.19 13.77
CA LYS A 140 10.13 0.26 14.74
C LYS A 140 11.31 -0.52 14.14
N ASN A 141 11.30 -0.78 12.84
CA ASN A 141 12.33 -1.50 12.12
C ASN A 141 13.28 -0.58 11.34
N HIS A 142 13.57 0.59 11.87
CA HIS A 142 14.57 1.54 11.32
C HIS A 142 14.24 2.11 9.92
N ALA A 143 12.99 2.09 9.50
CA ALA A 143 12.61 2.78 8.28
C ALA A 143 12.72 4.30 8.49
N THR A 144 13.67 4.92 7.78
CA THR A 144 13.93 6.36 7.80
C THR A 144 13.28 7.10 6.63
N MET A 145 12.91 6.36 5.60
CA MET A 145 12.25 6.87 4.41
C MET A 145 11.10 5.96 4.02
N HIS A 146 10.05 6.54 3.44
CA HIS A 146 8.86 5.83 3.01
C HIS A 146 8.38 6.41 1.67
N PHE A 147 8.27 5.56 0.67
CA PHE A 147 7.60 5.85 -0.57
C PHE A 147 6.27 5.08 -0.57
N SER A 148 5.17 5.80 -0.52
CA SER A 148 3.84 5.21 -0.53
C SER A 148 3.20 5.41 -1.91
N GLN A 149 3.00 4.32 -2.62
CA GLN A 149 2.32 4.31 -3.92
C GLN A 149 0.81 4.20 -3.69
N ILE A 150 0.19 5.36 -3.43
CA ILE A 150 -1.18 5.48 -2.93
C ILE A 150 -2.07 6.43 -3.71
N ALA A 151 -1.47 7.30 -4.52
CA ALA A 151 -2.19 8.27 -5.34
C ALA A 151 -2.19 7.78 -6.78
N GLY A 152 -3.32 7.25 -7.21
CA GLY A 152 -3.57 7.00 -8.61
C GLY A 152 -3.91 8.29 -9.37
N SER A 153 -4.65 8.18 -10.45
CA SER A 153 -5.20 9.32 -11.17
C SER A 153 -6.27 10.04 -10.34
N ARG A 154 -6.64 11.26 -10.76
CA ARG A 154 -7.80 11.95 -10.21
C ARG A 154 -9.05 11.07 -10.31
N GLY A 155 -9.74 10.89 -9.19
CA GLY A 155 -10.93 10.03 -9.10
C GLY A 155 -10.65 8.61 -8.60
N GLY A 156 -9.40 8.26 -8.32
CA GLY A 156 -9.08 7.05 -7.58
C GLY A 156 -9.74 7.04 -6.19
N ASP A 157 -9.97 5.84 -5.66
CA ASP A 157 -10.71 5.64 -4.41
C ASP A 157 -10.13 6.46 -3.25
N PHE A 158 -10.84 7.55 -2.87
CA PHE A 158 -10.43 8.49 -1.82
C PHE A 158 -8.94 8.92 -1.87
N ALA A 159 -8.40 9.13 -3.07
CA ALA A 159 -6.97 9.41 -3.27
C ALA A 159 -6.47 10.60 -2.42
N GLU A 160 -7.26 11.67 -2.32
CA GLU A 160 -6.90 12.87 -1.55
C GLU A 160 -6.89 12.59 -0.04
N LEU A 161 -7.87 11.86 0.48
CA LEU A 161 -7.91 11.45 1.90
C LEU A 161 -6.72 10.54 2.22
N ARG A 162 -6.46 9.55 1.37
CA ARG A 162 -5.35 8.59 1.54
C ARG A 162 -4.02 9.32 1.59
N THR A 163 -3.78 10.21 0.64
CA THR A 163 -2.57 11.03 0.59
C THR A 163 -2.42 11.88 1.86
N TYR A 164 -3.51 12.50 2.31
CA TYR A 164 -3.49 13.30 3.54
C TYR A 164 -3.14 12.48 4.78
N LEU A 165 -3.81 11.34 4.97
CA LEU A 165 -3.57 10.48 6.15
C LEU A 165 -2.16 9.92 6.16
N VAL A 166 -1.69 9.35 5.04
CA VAL A 166 -0.33 8.80 4.94
C VAL A 166 0.72 9.88 5.19
N SER A 167 0.58 11.07 4.60
CA SER A 167 1.52 12.18 4.81
C SER A 167 1.60 12.60 6.29
N LYS A 168 0.46 12.64 6.99
CA LYS A 168 0.42 12.95 8.42
C LYS A 168 1.06 11.85 9.27
N LEU A 169 0.80 10.59 8.93
CA LEU A 169 1.37 9.44 9.63
C LEU A 169 2.87 9.29 9.39
N MET A 170 3.35 9.58 8.18
CA MET A 170 4.79 9.59 7.88
C MET A 170 5.53 10.66 8.70
N TRP A 171 4.87 11.78 8.98
CA TRP A 171 5.43 12.83 9.85
C TRP A 171 5.37 12.45 11.33
N ASN A 172 4.21 11.97 11.79
CA ASN A 172 4.00 11.54 13.16
C ASN A 172 3.02 10.34 13.21
N PRO A 173 3.52 9.12 13.38
CA PRO A 173 2.66 7.93 13.44
C PRO A 173 1.81 7.81 14.72
N GLU A 174 1.98 8.72 15.70
CA GLU A 174 1.22 8.68 16.96
C GLU A 174 -0.02 9.60 16.98
N VAL A 175 -0.35 10.22 15.84
CA VAL A 175 -1.57 11.03 15.73
C VAL A 175 -2.82 10.17 15.73
N ASN A 176 -3.94 10.75 16.17
CA ASN A 176 -5.23 10.07 16.08
C ASN A 176 -5.75 10.09 14.64
N VAL A 177 -5.69 8.94 13.95
CA VAL A 177 -6.07 8.80 12.54
C VAL A 177 -7.54 9.10 12.33
N ASP A 178 -8.40 8.67 13.26
CA ASP A 178 -9.84 8.86 13.13
C ASP A 178 -10.21 10.35 13.20
N SER A 179 -9.59 11.10 14.12
CA SER A 179 -9.74 12.55 14.19
C SER A 179 -9.21 13.26 12.94
N LEU A 180 -8.09 12.80 12.38
CA LEU A 180 -7.54 13.34 11.12
C LEU A 180 -8.48 13.07 9.95
N MET A 181 -9.03 11.86 9.86
CA MET A 181 -10.00 11.50 8.83
C MET A 181 -11.24 12.38 8.89
N GLN A 182 -11.84 12.54 10.08
CA GLN A 182 -13.01 13.40 10.28
C GLN A 182 -12.69 14.86 9.93
N HIS A 183 -11.55 15.37 10.37
CA HIS A 183 -11.10 16.72 10.05
C HIS A 183 -10.95 16.93 8.53
N PHE A 184 -10.31 15.99 7.83
CA PHE A 184 -10.18 16.07 6.38
C PHE A 184 -11.55 16.03 5.69
N LEU A 185 -12.41 15.08 6.07
CA LEU A 185 -13.73 14.93 5.46
C LEU A 185 -14.57 16.19 5.61
N HIS A 186 -14.59 16.83 6.79
CA HIS A 186 -15.28 18.11 6.99
C HIS A 186 -14.70 19.23 6.12
N GLY A 187 -13.38 19.37 6.07
CA GLY A 187 -12.74 20.42 5.26
C GLY A 187 -12.90 20.21 3.75
N TYR A 188 -12.93 18.95 3.30
CA TYR A 188 -12.92 18.63 1.87
C TYR A 188 -14.32 18.37 1.28
N TYR A 189 -15.26 17.85 2.08
CA TYR A 189 -16.60 17.48 1.66
C TYR A 189 -17.73 18.25 2.38
N GLY A 190 -17.40 19.13 3.31
CA GLY A 190 -18.40 19.94 4.05
C GLY A 190 -19.42 19.08 4.80
N GLU A 191 -20.70 19.45 4.68
CA GLU A 191 -21.82 18.76 5.35
C GLU A 191 -22.05 17.31 4.90
N ALA A 192 -21.39 16.88 3.81
CA ALA A 192 -21.41 15.48 3.38
C ALA A 192 -20.50 14.56 4.23
N ALA A 193 -19.60 15.15 5.02
CA ALA A 193 -18.58 14.42 5.78
C ALA A 193 -19.11 13.27 6.64
N PRO A 194 -20.20 13.41 7.43
CA PRO A 194 -20.70 12.34 8.29
C PRO A 194 -21.13 11.10 7.48
N TYR A 195 -21.71 11.29 6.32
CA TYR A 195 -22.19 10.20 5.45
C TYR A 195 -21.03 9.46 4.82
N LEU A 196 -20.01 10.18 4.36
CA LEU A 196 -18.79 9.59 3.78
C LEU A 196 -17.96 8.87 4.84
N TYR A 197 -17.86 9.42 6.05
CA TYR A 197 -17.23 8.74 7.18
C TYR A 197 -17.92 7.41 7.48
N GLN A 198 -19.26 7.42 7.57
CA GLN A 198 -20.04 6.21 7.79
C GLN A 198 -19.86 5.19 6.66
N TYR A 199 -19.82 5.64 5.40
CA TYR A 199 -19.54 4.79 4.25
C TYR A 199 -18.20 4.07 4.39
N ILE A 200 -17.12 4.82 4.69
CA ILE A 200 -15.78 4.27 4.87
C ILE A 200 -15.77 3.21 5.97
N LYS A 201 -16.32 3.55 7.14
CA LYS A 201 -16.32 2.62 8.29
C LYS A 201 -17.14 1.36 8.05
N ILE A 202 -18.25 1.45 7.33
CA ILE A 202 -19.05 0.27 6.98
C ILE A 202 -18.30 -0.61 5.99
N MET A 203 -17.61 -0.03 5.01
CA MET A 203 -16.87 -0.79 4.01
C MET A 203 -15.66 -1.49 4.62
N GLU A 204 -14.88 -0.80 5.47
CA GLU A 204 -13.80 -1.41 6.26
C GLU A 204 -14.30 -2.58 7.10
N GLY A 205 -15.36 -2.36 7.88
CA GLY A 205 -15.96 -3.41 8.72
C GLY A 205 -16.51 -4.58 7.90
N ALA A 206 -17.05 -4.32 6.71
CA ALA A 206 -17.55 -5.37 5.83
C ALA A 206 -16.42 -6.18 5.17
N LEU A 207 -15.30 -5.54 4.83
CA LEU A 207 -14.11 -6.23 4.34
C LEU A 207 -13.57 -7.18 5.42
N ILE A 208 -13.30 -6.67 6.61
CA ILE A 208 -12.80 -7.45 7.76
C ILE A 208 -13.78 -8.59 8.07
N GLY A 209 -15.07 -8.29 8.18
CA GLY A 209 -16.10 -9.29 8.49
C GLY A 209 -16.33 -10.35 7.41
N SER A 210 -15.90 -10.11 6.17
CA SER A 210 -15.97 -11.09 5.08
C SER A 210 -14.85 -12.13 5.13
N GLY A 211 -13.74 -11.82 5.80
CA GLY A 211 -12.53 -12.65 5.80
C GLY A 211 -11.86 -12.77 4.42
N GLN A 212 -12.26 -11.94 3.46
CA GLN A 212 -11.65 -11.90 2.13
C GLN A 212 -10.37 -11.09 2.16
N ARG A 213 -9.37 -11.54 1.42
CA ARG A 213 -8.14 -10.76 1.19
C ARG A 213 -8.43 -9.47 0.42
N LEU A 214 -7.62 -8.45 0.61
CA LEU A 214 -7.61 -7.24 -0.22
C LEU A 214 -6.26 -7.13 -0.91
N TRP A 215 -6.21 -7.53 -2.17
CA TRP A 215 -4.99 -7.54 -2.96
C TRP A 215 -4.97 -6.39 -3.96
N ILE A 216 -3.79 -5.89 -4.28
CA ILE A 216 -3.63 -4.72 -5.17
C ILE A 216 -4.05 -4.98 -6.62
N TYR A 217 -4.24 -6.24 -7.02
CA TYR A 217 -4.75 -6.63 -8.34
C TYR A 217 -6.14 -7.28 -8.28
N ASP A 218 -6.92 -6.99 -7.23
CA ASP A 218 -8.29 -7.48 -7.12
C ASP A 218 -9.24 -6.72 -8.04
N SER A 219 -10.26 -7.47 -8.51
CA SER A 219 -11.42 -6.89 -9.19
C SER A 219 -12.56 -6.66 -8.19
N PRO A 220 -13.46 -5.68 -8.39
CA PRO A 220 -14.69 -5.56 -7.62
C PRO A 220 -15.52 -6.84 -7.59
N VAL A 221 -15.45 -7.65 -8.67
CA VAL A 221 -16.16 -8.94 -8.78
C VAL A 221 -15.71 -9.93 -7.71
N SER A 222 -14.43 -9.91 -7.29
CA SER A 222 -13.90 -10.77 -6.21
C SER A 222 -14.61 -10.51 -4.88
N HIS A 223 -15.14 -9.31 -4.68
CA HIS A 223 -15.75 -8.86 -3.44
C HIS A 223 -17.30 -8.81 -3.47
N LYS A 224 -17.93 -9.30 -4.55
CA LYS A 224 -19.38 -9.20 -4.73
C LYS A 224 -20.23 -9.96 -3.71
N TYR A 225 -19.65 -10.91 -2.99
CA TYR A 225 -20.29 -11.62 -1.88
C TYR A 225 -19.79 -11.18 -0.49
N GLY A 226 -18.81 -10.29 -0.45
CA GLY A 226 -18.25 -9.69 0.75
C GLY A 226 -18.66 -8.24 0.94
N MET A 227 -17.65 -7.34 0.91
CA MET A 227 -17.88 -5.91 1.10
C MET A 227 -18.74 -5.24 0.02
N LEU A 228 -18.88 -5.83 -1.16
CA LEU A 228 -19.70 -5.32 -2.27
C LEU A 228 -21.00 -6.12 -2.49
N LYS A 229 -21.45 -6.89 -1.49
CA LYS A 229 -22.72 -7.62 -1.62
C LYS A 229 -23.93 -6.68 -1.82
N PRO A 230 -25.00 -7.11 -2.49
CA PRO A 230 -26.11 -6.23 -2.91
C PRO A 230 -26.74 -5.40 -1.79
N ALA A 231 -26.85 -5.96 -0.58
CA ALA A 231 -27.41 -5.24 0.56
C ALA A 231 -26.50 -4.06 1.00
N LEU A 232 -25.17 -4.25 0.97
CA LEU A 232 -24.21 -3.19 1.29
C LEU A 232 -24.14 -2.16 0.17
N MET A 233 -24.17 -2.58 -1.11
CA MET A 233 -24.20 -1.66 -2.25
C MET A 233 -25.40 -0.71 -2.21
N ARG A 234 -26.60 -1.20 -1.87
CA ARG A 234 -27.77 -0.33 -1.63
C ARG A 234 -27.53 0.66 -0.49
N ARG A 235 -26.88 0.22 0.61
CA ARG A 235 -26.57 1.09 1.74
C ARG A 235 -25.54 2.16 1.36
N TYR A 236 -24.50 1.81 0.61
CA TYR A 236 -23.51 2.76 0.13
C TYR A 236 -24.14 3.82 -0.78
N ASN A 237 -24.96 3.41 -1.75
CA ASN A 237 -25.66 4.35 -2.59
C ASN A 237 -26.57 5.29 -1.80
N HIS A 238 -27.32 4.78 -0.81
CA HIS A 238 -28.13 5.61 0.06
C HIS A 238 -27.30 6.65 0.83
N LEU A 239 -26.12 6.27 1.34
CA LEU A 239 -25.24 7.22 2.01
C LEU A 239 -24.71 8.30 1.05
N PHE A 240 -24.38 7.95 -0.19
CA PHE A 240 -24.01 8.94 -1.21
C PHE A 240 -25.19 9.84 -1.60
N ASP A 241 -26.42 9.32 -1.69
CA ASP A 241 -27.61 10.15 -1.94
C ASP A 241 -27.80 11.19 -0.83
N LEU A 242 -27.62 10.79 0.43
CA LEU A 242 -27.66 11.72 1.57
C LEU A 242 -26.51 12.73 1.55
N ALA A 243 -25.30 12.29 1.20
CA ALA A 243 -24.13 13.14 1.08
C ALA A 243 -24.31 14.21 0.00
N GLU A 244 -24.77 13.81 -1.18
CA GLU A 244 -25.04 14.73 -2.31
C GLU A 244 -26.14 15.74 -1.94
N LYS A 245 -27.20 15.27 -1.28
CA LYS A 245 -28.29 16.14 -0.81
C LYS A 245 -27.80 17.16 0.21
N ALA A 246 -26.94 16.75 1.15
CA ALA A 246 -26.41 17.66 2.18
C ALA A 246 -25.60 18.82 1.63
N VAL A 247 -24.99 18.65 0.44
CA VAL A 247 -24.15 19.68 -0.20
C VAL A 247 -24.72 20.19 -1.53
N ALA A 248 -26.00 19.95 -1.81
CA ALA A 248 -26.64 20.27 -3.09
C ALA A 248 -26.50 21.77 -3.48
N ALA A 249 -26.48 22.68 -2.48
CA ALA A 249 -26.32 24.11 -2.67
C ALA A 249 -24.84 24.56 -2.77
N ALA A 250 -23.87 23.66 -2.65
CA ALA A 250 -22.44 23.93 -2.64
C ALA A 250 -21.73 23.16 -3.78
N PRO A 251 -21.67 23.72 -5.01
CA PRO A 251 -21.24 23.00 -6.22
C PRO A 251 -19.87 22.31 -6.10
N ASP A 252 -18.91 22.93 -5.43
CA ASP A 252 -17.58 22.38 -5.27
C ASP A 252 -17.58 21.12 -4.39
N PHE A 253 -18.31 21.15 -3.28
CA PHE A 253 -18.48 19.98 -2.43
C PHE A 253 -19.27 18.87 -3.13
N LEU A 254 -20.38 19.25 -3.81
CA LEU A 254 -21.16 18.29 -4.57
C LEU A 254 -20.33 17.55 -5.61
N LYS A 255 -19.50 18.25 -6.37
CA LYS A 255 -18.62 17.66 -7.37
C LYS A 255 -17.60 16.70 -6.74
N ARG A 256 -17.08 17.00 -5.55
CA ARG A 256 -16.17 16.12 -4.81
C ARG A 256 -16.88 14.86 -4.33
N VAL A 257 -18.09 14.98 -3.81
CA VAL A 257 -18.92 13.83 -3.38
C VAL A 257 -19.26 12.93 -4.57
N GLN A 258 -19.68 13.49 -5.70
CA GLN A 258 -19.95 12.73 -6.94
C GLN A 258 -18.71 11.98 -7.43
N ARG A 259 -17.53 12.59 -7.33
CA ARG A 259 -16.27 11.92 -7.65
C ARG A 259 -15.98 10.77 -6.68
N ALA A 260 -16.21 10.96 -5.39
CA ALA A 260 -16.02 9.90 -4.38
C ALA A 260 -17.00 8.73 -4.56
N ARG A 261 -18.11 8.92 -5.29
CA ARG A 261 -19.09 7.86 -5.61
C ARG A 261 -18.65 6.99 -6.79
N LEU A 262 -17.75 7.46 -7.64
CA LEU A 262 -17.32 6.73 -8.85
C LEU A 262 -16.86 5.29 -8.57
N PRO A 263 -16.11 4.98 -7.51
CA PRO A 263 -15.73 3.61 -7.16
C PRO A 263 -16.93 2.65 -7.00
N ILE A 264 -18.02 3.11 -6.40
CA ILE A 264 -19.23 2.29 -6.24
C ILE A 264 -19.93 2.08 -7.57
N GLN A 265 -20.08 3.12 -8.38
CA GLN A 265 -20.68 3.03 -9.71
C GLN A 265 -19.88 2.13 -10.65
N TYR A 266 -18.55 2.23 -10.61
CA TYR A 266 -17.67 1.34 -11.34
C TYR A 266 -17.85 -0.12 -10.89
N SER A 267 -17.92 -0.36 -9.58
CA SER A 267 -18.12 -1.71 -9.04
C SER A 267 -19.44 -2.32 -9.48
N GLU A 268 -20.52 -1.53 -9.53
CA GLU A 268 -21.83 -1.97 -10.03
C GLU A 268 -21.77 -2.39 -11.49
N LEU A 269 -21.10 -1.59 -12.33
CA LEU A 269 -20.92 -1.87 -13.75
C LEU A 269 -20.12 -3.15 -13.98
N GLU A 270 -18.98 -3.33 -13.28
CA GLU A 270 -18.11 -4.49 -13.42
C GLU A 270 -18.80 -5.78 -12.96
N ILE A 271 -19.53 -5.73 -11.84
CA ILE A 271 -20.28 -6.88 -11.35
C ILE A 271 -21.40 -7.25 -12.33
N ALA A 272 -22.18 -6.27 -12.81
CA ALA A 272 -23.26 -6.49 -13.77
C ALA A 272 -22.74 -7.04 -15.11
N ARG A 273 -21.62 -6.49 -15.63
CA ARG A 273 -21.00 -6.98 -16.87
C ARG A 273 -20.63 -8.46 -16.76
N THR A 274 -20.03 -8.86 -15.64
CA THR A 274 -19.62 -10.25 -15.44
C THR A 274 -20.80 -11.21 -15.28
N GLU A 275 -21.95 -10.72 -14.86
CA GLU A 275 -23.18 -11.54 -14.76
C GLU A 275 -23.84 -11.73 -16.13
N THR A 276 -23.87 -10.70 -16.96
CA THR A 276 -24.38 -10.78 -18.35
C THR A 276 -23.50 -11.60 -19.30
N GLU A 277 -22.21 -11.68 -19.07
CA GLU A 277 -21.30 -12.50 -19.90
C GLU A 277 -21.40 -14.02 -19.61
N LYS A 278 -22.19 -14.41 -18.61
CA LYS A 278 -22.40 -15.84 -18.23
C LYS A 278 -23.68 -16.42 -18.76
N ASP A 279 -24.58 -15.60 -19.27
CA ASP A 279 -25.84 -15.97 -19.94
C ASP A 279 -25.63 -16.06 -21.46
#